data_bc656aed22f6da676a47d1be99ffb06b
#
_entry.id   bc656aed22f6da676a47d1be99ffb06b
#
_cell.length_a   1.000
_cell.length_b   1.000
_cell.length_c   1.000
_cell.angle_alpha   90.00
_cell.angle_beta   90.00
_cell.angle_gamma   90.00
#
_symmetry.space_group_name_H-M   'P 1'
#
loop_
_entity.id
_entity.type
_entity.pdbx_description
1 polymer ?
#
loop_
_entity_poly.entity_id
_entity_poly.type
_entity_poly.pdbx_seq_one_letter_code
_entity_poly.pdbx_strand_id
1 'polypeptide(L)'
;MPGEYDLWIDFLRSTQANYIASPDRVTQAVNAFTAQTDTRKPADWVTEGAGQIHLIGVRRTEFDGKFDDIFVLLIDGMVFKFQGSTEPGSTTDSRGRPYLVPGQHIYNFGWHQKKYRALRPLHLGGDDGVLIIRAGSNQRLDPEDLDRGLEANSSINIHWAGKGMTFDVSTWSAGCQVITGTVYLNPAGQMIRCDSFVGKNNGDVMNLRSKTRGAYTLLADLITALSGGIGTQHVNYTMVTEADLVAAPDIASRLQAARSELIAAL
;
A
#
# COMPACT_ATOMS: atom_id res chain seq x y z
N MET A 1 11.76 -8.77 24.81
CA MET A 1 11.63 -8.99 23.35
C MET A 1 11.24 -7.67 22.74
N PRO A 2 11.78 -7.29 21.56
CA PRO A 2 11.36 -6.08 20.86
C PRO A 2 9.86 -6.12 20.59
N GLY A 3 9.21 -4.94 20.62
CA GLY A 3 7.81 -4.80 20.25
C GLY A 3 7.58 -5.12 18.77
N GLU A 4 6.33 -5.36 18.36
CA GLU A 4 6.03 -5.62 16.95
C GLU A 4 6.42 -4.44 16.05
N TYR A 5 6.30 -3.21 16.56
CA TYR A 5 6.74 -2.00 15.87
C TYR A 5 8.23 -2.04 15.52
N ASP A 6 9.08 -2.40 16.49
CA ASP A 6 10.53 -2.47 16.29
C ASP A 6 10.89 -3.55 15.27
N LEU A 7 10.21 -4.70 15.30
CA LEU A 7 10.41 -5.77 14.31
C LEU A 7 10.12 -5.29 12.89
N TRP A 8 9.06 -4.49 12.69
CA TRP A 8 8.74 -3.94 11.37
C TRP A 8 9.76 -2.87 10.93
N ILE A 9 10.27 -2.05 11.84
CA ILE A 9 11.33 -1.08 11.55
C ILE A 9 12.63 -1.80 11.15
N ASP A 10 12.99 -2.86 11.87
CA ASP A 10 14.16 -3.68 11.54
C ASP A 10 13.99 -4.41 10.21
N PHE A 11 12.77 -4.87 9.90
CA PHE A 11 12.44 -5.42 8.59
C PHE A 11 12.64 -4.38 7.48
N LEU A 12 12.18 -3.13 7.63
CA LEU A 12 12.40 -2.07 6.64
C LEU A 12 13.89 -1.82 6.40
N ARG A 13 14.71 -1.78 7.46
CA ARG A 13 16.17 -1.58 7.37
C ARG A 13 16.85 -2.74 6.65
N SER A 14 16.50 -3.97 7.01
CA SER A 14 17.08 -5.16 6.37
C SER A 14 16.67 -5.28 4.92
N THR A 15 15.41 -4.97 4.59
CA THR A 15 14.92 -4.94 3.21
C THR A 15 15.66 -3.89 2.39
N GLN A 16 15.80 -2.67 2.90
CA GLN A 16 16.61 -1.61 2.26
C GLN A 16 18.03 -2.10 1.97
N ALA A 17 18.69 -2.68 2.98
CA ALA A 17 20.06 -3.19 2.84
C ALA A 17 20.17 -4.26 1.75
N ASN A 18 19.17 -5.15 1.66
CA ASN A 18 19.12 -6.18 0.62
C ASN A 18 18.95 -5.59 -0.78
N TYR A 19 18.07 -4.59 -0.94
CA TYR A 19 17.85 -3.90 -2.23
C TYR A 19 19.09 -3.14 -2.68
N ILE A 20 19.92 -2.64 -1.74
CA ILE A 20 21.21 -2.01 -2.05
C ILE A 20 22.27 -3.05 -2.42
N ALA A 21 22.40 -4.13 -1.62
CA ALA A 21 23.47 -5.10 -1.77
C ALA A 21 23.28 -6.06 -2.95
N SER A 22 22.03 -6.40 -3.25
CA SER A 22 21.65 -7.38 -4.27
C SER A 22 20.44 -6.93 -5.09
N PRO A 23 20.56 -5.81 -5.84
CA PRO A 23 19.44 -5.26 -6.59
C PRO A 23 18.98 -6.23 -7.69
N ASP A 24 17.70 -6.58 -7.69
CA ASP A 24 17.06 -7.30 -8.78
C ASP A 24 16.90 -6.40 -10.03
N ARG A 25 16.35 -6.94 -11.12
CA ARG A 25 16.14 -6.17 -12.36
C ARG A 25 15.25 -4.93 -12.16
N VAL A 26 14.21 -5.01 -11.34
CA VAL A 26 13.32 -3.88 -11.07
C VAL A 26 14.07 -2.80 -10.29
N THR A 27 14.77 -3.18 -9.24
CA THR A 27 15.60 -2.27 -8.42
C THR A 27 16.70 -1.61 -9.25
N GLN A 28 17.34 -2.36 -10.15
CA GLN A 28 18.33 -1.80 -11.09
C GLN A 28 17.68 -0.76 -12.01
N ALA A 29 16.48 -1.02 -12.53
CA ALA A 29 15.76 -0.05 -13.37
C ALA A 29 15.35 1.21 -12.58
N VAL A 30 14.91 1.05 -11.31
CA VAL A 30 14.63 2.18 -10.40
C VAL A 30 15.90 3.02 -10.17
N ASN A 31 17.04 2.39 -9.91
CA ASN A 31 18.31 3.08 -9.71
C ASN A 31 18.77 3.84 -10.96
N ALA A 32 18.50 3.29 -12.14
CA ALA A 32 18.85 3.90 -13.43
C ALA A 32 17.87 5.00 -13.87
N PHE A 33 16.69 5.10 -13.25
CA PHE A 33 15.70 6.12 -13.59
C PHE A 33 16.22 7.51 -13.22
N THR A 34 16.28 8.41 -14.18
CA THR A 34 16.94 9.73 -14.03
C THR A 34 15.97 10.89 -13.87
N ALA A 35 14.74 10.75 -14.34
CA ALA A 35 13.73 11.79 -14.12
C ALA A 35 13.31 11.82 -12.64
N GLN A 36 12.84 12.97 -12.20
CA GLN A 36 12.31 13.13 -10.85
C GLN A 36 11.06 12.25 -10.67
N THR A 37 10.92 11.61 -9.51
CA THR A 37 9.80 10.71 -9.21
C THR A 37 9.54 10.67 -7.71
N ASP A 38 8.33 10.31 -7.32
CA ASP A 38 7.95 10.04 -5.92
C ASP A 38 8.40 8.65 -5.44
N THR A 39 9.06 7.86 -6.29
CA THR A 39 9.70 6.60 -5.92
C THR A 39 11.15 6.87 -5.49
N ARG A 40 11.50 6.46 -4.27
CA ARG A 40 12.86 6.59 -3.77
C ARG A 40 13.77 5.48 -4.29
N LYS A 41 15.01 5.84 -4.58
CA LYS A 41 16.06 4.82 -4.75
C LYS A 41 16.31 4.13 -3.41
N PRO A 42 16.73 2.86 -3.37
CA PRO A 42 16.97 2.15 -2.10
C PRO A 42 17.86 2.90 -1.11
N ALA A 43 18.90 3.58 -1.61
CA ALA A 43 19.80 4.38 -0.76
C ALA A 43 19.10 5.55 -0.04
N ASP A 44 17.98 6.02 -0.57
CA ASP A 44 17.23 7.19 -0.07
C ASP A 44 15.99 6.78 0.75
N TRP A 45 15.79 5.49 1.04
CA TRP A 45 14.64 5.06 1.83
C TRP A 45 14.74 5.59 3.26
N VAL A 46 13.61 6.03 3.78
CA VAL A 46 13.43 6.34 5.20
C VAL A 46 13.11 5.05 5.94
N THR A 47 13.91 4.70 6.92
CA THR A 47 13.74 3.48 7.74
C THR A 47 13.78 3.77 9.24
N GLU A 48 13.83 5.05 9.63
CA GLU A 48 13.68 5.49 11.01
C GLU A 48 12.21 5.37 11.43
N GLY A 49 11.98 4.95 12.68
CA GLY A 49 10.63 4.86 13.23
C GLY A 49 10.15 6.18 13.83
N ALA A 50 11.01 6.82 14.63
CA ALA A 50 10.64 8.03 15.37
C ALA A 50 10.31 9.21 14.45
N GLY A 51 9.13 9.81 14.65
CA GLY A 51 8.68 10.96 13.88
C GLY A 51 8.33 10.65 12.42
N GLN A 52 8.24 9.38 12.04
CA GLN A 52 7.89 8.96 10.68
C GLN A 52 6.56 8.20 10.65
N ILE A 53 5.90 8.23 9.51
CA ILE A 53 4.72 7.41 9.23
C ILE A 53 5.11 6.45 8.10
N HIS A 54 5.02 5.15 8.39
CA HIS A 54 5.23 4.12 7.38
C HIS A 54 3.92 3.38 7.11
N LEU A 55 3.60 3.21 5.85
CA LEU A 55 2.59 2.27 5.39
C LEU A 55 3.30 1.22 4.54
N ILE A 56 3.19 -0.05 4.90
CA ILE A 56 3.84 -1.15 4.19
C ILE A 56 2.74 -1.97 3.51
N GLY A 57 2.78 -2.07 2.19
CA GLY A 57 1.93 -2.97 1.42
C GLY A 57 2.69 -4.24 1.11
N VAL A 58 2.16 -5.39 1.48
CA VAL A 58 2.79 -6.70 1.23
C VAL A 58 2.03 -7.43 0.15
N ARG A 59 2.60 -7.44 -1.05
CA ARG A 59 2.04 -8.09 -2.25
C ARG A 59 2.28 -9.59 -2.21
N ARG A 60 1.24 -10.35 -2.49
CA ARG A 60 1.38 -11.79 -2.71
C ARG A 60 2.11 -12.10 -4.02
N THR A 61 2.67 -13.30 -4.10
CA THR A 61 3.28 -13.81 -5.34
C THR A 61 2.24 -14.22 -6.37
N GLU A 62 1.02 -14.52 -5.95
CA GLU A 62 -0.08 -14.87 -6.84
C GLU A 62 -0.81 -13.59 -7.27
N PHE A 63 -0.56 -13.17 -8.51
CA PHE A 63 -1.23 -12.01 -9.11
C PHE A 63 -2.65 -12.39 -9.56
N ASP A 64 -3.61 -12.44 -8.63
CA ASP A 64 -4.96 -12.91 -8.91
C ASP A 64 -6.05 -11.82 -8.75
N GLY A 65 -5.64 -10.59 -8.41
CA GLY A 65 -6.54 -9.44 -8.29
C GLY A 65 -7.51 -9.52 -7.12
N LYS A 66 -7.14 -10.21 -6.06
CA LYS A 66 -7.96 -10.36 -4.85
C LYS A 66 -7.63 -9.36 -3.76
N PHE A 67 -8.51 -9.30 -2.74
CA PHE A 67 -8.29 -8.55 -1.50
C PHE A 67 -7.59 -9.41 -0.45
N ASP A 68 -6.43 -9.92 -0.75
CA ASP A 68 -5.68 -10.84 0.12
C ASP A 68 -4.28 -10.34 0.47
N ASP A 69 -3.97 -9.12 0.05
CA ASP A 69 -2.79 -8.39 0.51
C ASP A 69 -3.04 -7.70 1.86
N ILE A 70 -1.96 -7.44 2.57
CA ILE A 70 -2.00 -6.77 3.87
C ILE A 70 -1.26 -5.43 3.79
N PHE A 71 -1.89 -4.41 4.36
CA PHE A 71 -1.27 -3.13 4.62
C PHE A 71 -0.97 -2.99 6.11
N VAL A 72 0.26 -2.62 6.44
CA VAL A 72 0.71 -2.42 7.83
C VAL A 72 1.05 -0.95 8.01
N LEU A 73 0.31 -0.28 8.89
CA LEU A 73 0.58 1.10 9.29
C LEU A 73 1.45 1.10 10.55
N LEU A 74 2.63 1.72 10.46
CA LEU A 74 3.49 2.00 11.58
C LEU A 74 3.42 3.49 11.89
N ILE A 75 2.93 3.84 13.07
CA ILE A 75 2.73 5.22 13.46
C ILE A 75 2.84 5.37 14.98
N ASP A 76 3.74 6.24 15.43
CA ASP A 76 3.94 6.57 16.86
C ASP A 76 4.08 5.33 17.77
N GLY A 77 4.92 4.36 17.36
CA GLY A 77 5.13 3.11 18.10
C GLY A 77 4.02 2.07 17.97
N MET A 78 2.95 2.37 17.25
CA MET A 78 1.78 1.50 17.06
C MET A 78 1.82 0.77 15.71
N VAL A 79 1.26 -0.45 15.69
CA VAL A 79 1.10 -1.27 14.47
C VAL A 79 -0.37 -1.55 14.24
N PHE A 80 -0.90 -1.13 13.10
CA PHE A 80 -2.23 -1.49 12.63
C PHE A 80 -2.12 -2.31 11.35
N LYS A 81 -3.01 -3.27 11.14
CA LYS A 81 -3.03 -4.07 9.90
C LYS A 81 -4.39 -3.99 9.25
N PHE A 82 -4.38 -3.79 7.94
CA PHE A 82 -5.57 -3.62 7.12
C PHE A 82 -5.53 -4.60 5.96
N GLN A 83 -6.68 -5.08 5.57
CA GLN A 83 -6.82 -5.89 4.38
C GLN A 83 -7.01 -5.02 3.15
N GLY A 84 -6.44 -5.46 2.03
CA GLY A 84 -6.59 -4.74 0.77
C GLY A 84 -6.02 -5.49 -0.41
N SER A 85 -5.71 -4.76 -1.46
CA SER A 85 -4.98 -5.27 -2.61
C SER A 85 -3.96 -4.25 -3.10
N THR A 86 -2.78 -4.72 -3.38
CA THR A 86 -1.70 -3.97 -4.03
C THR A 86 -1.68 -4.20 -5.54
N GLU A 87 -2.66 -4.94 -6.06
CA GLU A 87 -2.78 -5.29 -7.45
C GLU A 87 -3.83 -4.45 -8.17
N PRO A 88 -3.62 -4.15 -9.45
CA PRO A 88 -4.67 -3.57 -10.27
C PRO A 88 -5.78 -4.59 -10.52
N GLY A 89 -7.02 -4.12 -10.43
CA GLY A 89 -8.18 -4.87 -10.92
C GLY A 89 -8.32 -4.75 -12.45
N SER A 90 -9.54 -4.65 -12.94
CA SER A 90 -9.79 -4.49 -14.38
C SER A 90 -9.44 -3.07 -14.85
N THR A 91 -8.82 -2.96 -16.01
CA THR A 91 -8.56 -1.68 -16.67
C THR A 91 -8.96 -1.73 -18.14
N THR A 92 -9.37 -0.58 -18.66
CA THR A 92 -9.59 -0.35 -20.10
C THR A 92 -8.40 0.35 -20.78
N ASP A 93 -7.32 0.61 -20.04
CA ASP A 93 -6.12 1.23 -20.60
C ASP A 93 -5.42 0.27 -21.57
N SER A 94 -5.40 0.63 -22.84
CA SER A 94 -4.78 -0.18 -23.92
C SER A 94 -3.27 -0.38 -23.72
N ARG A 95 -2.62 0.45 -22.91
CA ARG A 95 -1.20 0.31 -22.56
C ARG A 95 -0.92 -0.83 -21.58
N GLY A 96 -1.94 -1.45 -21.03
CA GLY A 96 -1.85 -2.54 -20.04
C GLY A 96 -1.99 -2.06 -18.60
N ARG A 97 -2.14 -3.02 -17.67
CA ARG A 97 -2.34 -2.75 -16.24
C ARG A 97 -1.08 -2.13 -15.62
N PRO A 98 -1.19 -1.00 -14.91
CA PRO A 98 -0.07 -0.41 -14.20
C PRO A 98 0.13 -1.08 -12.84
N TYR A 99 1.27 -1.73 -12.66
CA TYR A 99 1.71 -2.28 -11.39
C TYR A 99 2.74 -1.35 -10.74
N LEU A 100 2.47 -0.93 -9.51
CA LEU A 100 3.46 -0.19 -8.72
C LEU A 100 4.69 -1.07 -8.50
N VAL A 101 5.88 -0.52 -8.75
CA VAL A 101 7.12 -1.25 -8.51
C VAL A 101 7.36 -1.51 -7.02
N PRO A 102 7.99 -2.63 -6.61
CA PRO A 102 8.50 -2.78 -5.26
C PRO A 102 9.45 -1.64 -4.89
N GLY A 103 9.41 -1.22 -3.63
CA GLY A 103 10.25 -0.13 -3.16
C GLY A 103 9.51 0.88 -2.31
N GLN A 104 10.16 1.97 -1.95
CA GLN A 104 9.56 3.02 -1.14
C GLN A 104 9.14 4.23 -1.97
N HIS A 105 7.92 4.71 -1.70
CA HIS A 105 7.27 5.80 -2.40
C HIS A 105 6.81 6.86 -1.41
N ILE A 106 6.74 8.11 -1.87
CA ILE A 106 6.27 9.23 -1.05
C ILE A 106 4.82 9.55 -1.39
N TYR A 107 3.97 9.47 -0.38
CA TYR A 107 2.55 9.77 -0.50
C TYR A 107 2.12 10.90 0.43
N ASN A 108 1.09 11.62 0.03
CA ASN A 108 0.41 12.61 0.87
C ASN A 108 -1.10 12.52 0.66
N PHE A 109 -1.89 13.06 1.59
CA PHE A 109 -3.32 13.12 1.39
C PHE A 109 -3.71 14.13 0.30
N GLY A 110 -4.57 13.65 -0.60
CA GLY A 110 -5.26 14.45 -1.60
C GLY A 110 -6.70 13.97 -1.75
N TRP A 111 -7.41 14.55 -2.73
CA TRP A 111 -8.78 14.15 -3.02
C TRP A 111 -8.83 13.09 -4.12
N HIS A 112 -9.36 11.92 -3.81
CA HIS A 112 -9.69 10.91 -4.82
C HIS A 112 -11.01 11.26 -5.49
N GLN A 113 -10.97 11.52 -6.82
CA GLN A 113 -12.15 11.88 -7.62
C GLN A 113 -13.00 13.01 -7.01
N LYS A 114 -12.42 13.93 -6.24
CA LYS A 114 -13.11 15.00 -5.49
C LYS A 114 -14.16 14.50 -4.47
N LYS A 115 -14.12 13.23 -4.08
CA LYS A 115 -15.13 12.59 -3.22
C LYS A 115 -14.65 12.37 -1.78
N TYR A 116 -13.38 11.99 -1.59
CA TYR A 116 -12.84 11.72 -0.26
C TYR A 116 -11.32 11.78 -0.24
N ARG A 117 -10.74 11.83 0.94
CA ARG A 117 -9.29 11.81 1.14
C ARG A 117 -8.73 10.42 0.77
N ALA A 118 -7.66 10.43 -0.03
CA ALA A 118 -6.85 9.27 -0.35
C ALA A 118 -5.38 9.65 -0.30
N LEU A 119 -4.50 8.69 -0.10
CA LEU A 119 -3.08 8.89 -0.27
C LEU A 119 -2.78 8.95 -1.77
N ARG A 120 -2.11 10.01 -2.18
CA ARG A 120 -1.71 10.27 -3.55
C ARG A 120 -0.20 10.45 -3.61
N PRO A 121 0.47 10.09 -4.73
CA PRO A 121 1.86 10.48 -4.95
C PRO A 121 2.06 11.96 -4.68
N LEU A 122 3.20 12.31 -4.10
CA LEU A 122 3.46 13.68 -3.61
C LEU A 122 3.60 14.71 -4.73
N HIS A 123 4.07 14.32 -5.89
CA HIS A 123 4.40 15.20 -7.01
C HIS A 123 5.49 16.22 -6.67
N LEU A 124 6.72 15.78 -6.59
CA LEU A 124 7.87 16.62 -6.29
C LEU A 124 8.28 17.59 -7.41
N GLY A 125 7.43 17.85 -8.41
CA GLY A 125 7.78 18.80 -9.45
C GLY A 125 7.02 18.70 -10.75
N GLY A 126 5.77 18.26 -10.77
CA GLY A 126 4.94 18.20 -11.97
C GLY A 126 4.34 16.83 -12.24
N ASP A 127 4.58 16.24 -13.42
CA ASP A 127 3.99 14.95 -13.81
C ASP A 127 4.69 13.72 -13.24
N ASP A 128 5.51 13.91 -12.21
CA ASP A 128 6.43 12.92 -11.66
C ASP A 128 5.76 12.10 -10.56
N GLY A 129 4.96 11.15 -10.85
CA GLY A 129 4.34 10.26 -9.87
C GLY A 129 5.28 9.15 -9.38
N VAL A 130 4.71 8.06 -8.94
CA VAL A 130 5.42 6.83 -8.56
C VAL A 130 5.74 5.98 -9.78
N LEU A 131 6.79 5.17 -9.72
CA LEU A 131 7.19 4.31 -10.82
C LEU A 131 6.30 3.06 -10.90
N ILE A 132 5.91 2.73 -12.12
CA ILE A 132 5.12 1.56 -12.45
C ILE A 132 5.76 0.75 -13.58
N ILE A 133 5.38 -0.53 -13.64
CA ILE A 133 5.57 -1.40 -14.79
C ILE A 133 4.18 -1.67 -15.38
N ARG A 134 4.08 -1.65 -16.71
CA ARG A 134 2.82 -2.01 -17.37
C ARG A 134 2.84 -3.47 -17.80
N ALA A 135 1.90 -4.24 -17.27
CA ALA A 135 1.66 -5.61 -17.72
C ALA A 135 1.26 -5.66 -19.20
N GLY A 136 1.60 -6.75 -19.85
CA GLY A 136 1.26 -7.00 -21.25
C GLY A 136 -0.22 -7.27 -21.50
N SER A 137 -0.50 -7.83 -22.67
CA SER A 137 -1.86 -8.17 -23.13
C SER A 137 -2.53 -9.23 -22.23
N ASN A 138 -1.76 -10.08 -21.55
CA ASN A 138 -2.25 -11.09 -20.60
C ASN A 138 -2.73 -10.47 -19.27
N GLN A 139 -2.51 -9.17 -19.06
CA GLN A 139 -2.91 -8.42 -17.88
C GLN A 139 -2.24 -8.90 -16.55
N ARG A 140 -1.20 -9.72 -16.64
CA ARG A 140 -0.36 -10.15 -15.53
C ARG A 140 1.02 -9.52 -15.67
N LEU A 141 1.69 -9.30 -14.55
CA LEU A 141 3.06 -8.80 -14.55
C LEU A 141 4.02 -9.97 -14.80
N ASP A 142 4.71 -9.91 -15.92
CA ASP A 142 5.74 -10.87 -16.31
C ASP A 142 7.12 -10.19 -16.28
N PRO A 143 8.22 -10.96 -16.11
CA PRO A 143 9.59 -10.42 -16.11
C PRO A 143 9.94 -9.61 -17.37
N GLU A 144 9.36 -9.97 -18.52
CA GLU A 144 9.56 -9.32 -19.83
C GLU A 144 8.88 -7.93 -19.90
N ASP A 145 7.89 -7.68 -19.05
CA ASP A 145 7.21 -6.37 -19.03
C ASP A 145 8.16 -5.23 -18.66
N LEU A 146 9.22 -5.54 -17.90
CA LEU A 146 10.26 -4.59 -17.55
C LEU A 146 11.06 -4.10 -18.78
N ASP A 147 11.11 -4.88 -19.86
CA ASP A 147 11.82 -4.51 -21.09
C ASP A 147 11.20 -3.30 -21.78
N ARG A 148 9.95 -2.97 -21.46
CA ARG A 148 9.27 -1.74 -21.89
C ARG A 148 9.68 -0.49 -21.08
N GLY A 149 10.47 -0.69 -20.02
CA GLY A 149 10.91 0.35 -19.11
C GLY A 149 9.89 0.71 -18.03
N LEU A 150 10.33 1.58 -17.13
CA LEU A 150 9.48 2.14 -16.08
C LEU A 150 8.76 3.40 -16.56
N GLU A 151 7.55 3.61 -16.09
CA GLU A 151 6.74 4.83 -16.34
C GLU A 151 6.48 5.52 -14.99
N ALA A 152 6.65 6.84 -14.92
CA ALA A 152 6.16 7.63 -13.79
C ALA A 152 4.65 7.84 -13.91
N ASN A 153 3.90 7.65 -12.83
CA ASN A 153 2.44 7.71 -12.85
C ASN A 153 1.86 8.38 -11.59
N SER A 154 1.25 9.53 -11.79
CA SER A 154 0.66 10.34 -10.72
C SER A 154 -0.73 9.87 -10.27
N SER A 155 -1.29 8.86 -10.92
CA SER A 155 -2.66 8.38 -10.66
C SER A 155 -2.75 7.15 -9.78
N ILE A 156 -1.61 6.58 -9.36
CA ILE A 156 -1.57 5.41 -8.47
C ILE A 156 -1.81 5.87 -7.03
N ASN A 157 -3.04 5.85 -6.60
CA ASN A 157 -3.43 6.25 -5.24
C ASN A 157 -3.51 5.04 -4.30
N ILE A 158 -3.59 5.30 -2.99
CA ILE A 158 -4.00 4.31 -1.98
C ILE A 158 -5.35 4.79 -1.45
N HIS A 159 -6.40 4.02 -1.71
CA HIS A 159 -7.75 4.48 -1.44
C HIS A 159 -8.70 3.37 -0.95
N TRP A 160 -9.90 3.77 -0.51
CA TRP A 160 -10.92 2.86 -0.03
C TRP A 160 -11.58 2.05 -1.15
N ALA A 161 -11.82 0.75 -0.88
CA ALA A 161 -12.46 -0.21 -1.77
C ALA A 161 -13.80 -0.76 -1.23
N GLY A 162 -14.61 0.10 -0.66
CA GLY A 162 -15.91 -0.33 -0.14
C GLY A 162 -15.79 -1.28 1.05
N LYS A 163 -16.74 -2.19 1.15
CA LYS A 163 -16.74 -3.23 2.18
C LYS A 163 -15.68 -4.32 1.96
N GLY A 164 -15.15 -4.47 0.74
CA GLY A 164 -14.29 -5.61 0.41
C GLY A 164 -15.04 -6.94 0.40
N MET A 165 -16.34 -6.91 0.14
CA MET A 165 -17.20 -8.12 0.15
C MET A 165 -17.04 -9.00 -1.09
N THR A 166 -16.35 -8.54 -2.11
CA THR A 166 -15.97 -9.33 -3.27
C THR A 166 -14.51 -9.69 -3.15
N PHE A 167 -14.16 -10.94 -3.32
CA PHE A 167 -12.78 -11.38 -3.32
C PHE A 167 -11.96 -10.78 -4.47
N ASP A 168 -12.60 -10.10 -5.40
CA ASP A 168 -12.00 -9.53 -6.60
C ASP A 168 -12.00 -8.00 -6.54
N VAL A 169 -10.84 -7.39 -6.80
CA VAL A 169 -10.65 -5.94 -6.89
C VAL A 169 -11.50 -5.32 -8.00
N SER A 170 -11.76 -6.07 -9.09
CA SER A 170 -12.64 -5.68 -10.19
C SER A 170 -12.46 -4.21 -10.62
N THR A 171 -13.53 -3.42 -10.58
CA THR A 171 -13.53 -2.01 -11.00
C THR A 171 -13.11 -1.02 -9.90
N TRP A 172 -12.74 -1.49 -8.71
CA TRP A 172 -12.27 -0.59 -7.64
C TRP A 172 -10.92 0.05 -7.96
N SER A 173 -10.07 -0.67 -8.71
CA SER A 173 -8.74 -0.19 -9.06
C SER A 173 -8.40 -0.47 -10.52
N ALA A 174 -7.94 0.54 -11.21
CA ALA A 174 -7.27 0.40 -12.52
C ALA A 174 -5.73 0.43 -12.39
N GLY A 175 -5.21 0.39 -11.16
CA GLY A 175 -3.78 0.48 -10.84
C GLY A 175 -3.50 0.96 -9.41
N CYS A 176 -4.49 1.58 -8.77
CA CYS A 176 -4.38 2.05 -7.39
C CYS A 176 -4.23 0.88 -6.41
N GLN A 177 -3.62 1.16 -5.27
CA GLN A 177 -3.64 0.29 -4.11
C GLN A 177 -4.97 0.49 -3.38
N VAL A 178 -5.61 -0.56 -2.89
CA VAL A 178 -6.95 -0.43 -2.30
C VAL A 178 -7.04 -1.13 -0.95
N ILE A 179 -7.72 -0.47 0.01
CA ILE A 179 -7.91 -0.97 1.37
C ILE A 179 -9.41 -1.14 1.63
N THR A 180 -9.79 -2.30 2.16
CA THR A 180 -11.20 -2.59 2.50
C THR A 180 -11.62 -1.82 3.76
N GLY A 181 -12.93 -1.59 3.88
CA GLY A 181 -13.47 -0.87 5.05
C GLY A 181 -14.01 -1.78 6.15
N THR A 182 -14.06 -3.10 5.97
CA THR A 182 -14.81 -4.00 6.83
C THR A 182 -14.13 -4.30 8.15
N VAL A 183 -12.82 -4.45 8.15
CA VAL A 183 -12.08 -4.99 9.30
C VAL A 183 -10.65 -4.48 9.34
N TYR A 184 -10.07 -4.41 10.55
CA TYR A 184 -8.65 -4.18 10.77
C TYR A 184 -8.18 -4.84 12.06
N LEU A 185 -6.87 -5.03 12.24
CA LEU A 185 -6.26 -5.42 13.50
C LEU A 185 -5.67 -4.16 14.17
N ASN A 186 -6.01 -3.98 15.45
CA ASN A 186 -5.47 -2.90 16.27
C ASN A 186 -4.06 -3.23 16.82
N PRO A 187 -3.36 -2.31 17.52
CA PRO A 187 -2.03 -2.56 18.06
C PRO A 187 -1.93 -3.70 19.09
N ALA A 188 -3.05 -4.08 19.70
CA ALA A 188 -3.11 -5.25 20.58
C ALA A 188 -3.32 -6.57 19.82
N GLY A 189 -3.35 -6.54 18.47
CA GLY A 189 -3.64 -7.71 17.64
C GLY A 189 -5.11 -8.11 17.62
N GLN A 190 -6.01 -7.30 18.16
CA GLN A 190 -7.43 -7.60 18.20
C GLN A 190 -8.11 -7.19 16.91
N MET A 191 -8.97 -8.06 16.39
CA MET A 191 -9.79 -7.76 15.22
C MET A 191 -10.94 -6.80 15.58
N ILE A 192 -11.02 -5.68 14.86
CA ILE A 192 -12.08 -4.70 14.99
C ILE A 192 -12.93 -4.74 13.72
N ARG A 193 -14.21 -5.04 13.88
CA ARG A 193 -15.18 -5.14 12.78
C ARG A 193 -15.93 -3.83 12.59
N CYS A 194 -16.03 -3.41 11.34
CA CYS A 194 -16.71 -2.18 10.91
C CYS A 194 -18.00 -2.45 10.12
N ASP A 195 -18.45 -3.70 10.01
CA ASP A 195 -19.57 -4.12 9.14
C ASP A 195 -20.84 -3.32 9.34
N SER A 196 -21.16 -2.96 10.60
CA SER A 196 -22.39 -2.27 10.93
C SER A 196 -22.48 -0.83 10.43
N PHE A 197 -21.30 -0.19 10.23
CA PHE A 197 -21.24 1.23 9.86
C PHE A 197 -20.43 1.51 8.57
N VAL A 198 -19.80 0.51 7.97
CA VAL A 198 -19.12 0.73 6.68
C VAL A 198 -20.15 0.80 5.54
N GLY A 199 -20.01 1.78 4.64
CA GLY A 199 -20.78 1.88 3.41
C GLY A 199 -20.33 0.87 2.36
N LYS A 200 -21.22 0.42 1.48
CA LYS A 200 -20.86 -0.43 0.35
C LYS A 200 -20.09 0.34 -0.71
N ASN A 201 -20.43 1.61 -0.87
CA ASN A 201 -19.87 2.51 -1.87
C ASN A 201 -19.92 3.97 -1.40
N ASN A 202 -19.39 4.89 -2.19
CA ASN A 202 -19.42 6.32 -1.87
C ASN A 202 -20.82 6.90 -1.72
N GLY A 203 -21.80 6.41 -2.48
CA GLY A 203 -23.19 6.86 -2.36
C GLY A 203 -23.76 6.61 -0.97
N ASP A 204 -23.53 5.42 -0.41
CA ASP A 204 -23.95 5.10 0.96
C ASP A 204 -23.34 6.08 1.96
N VAL A 205 -22.04 6.34 1.87
CA VAL A 205 -21.33 7.22 2.80
C VAL A 205 -21.79 8.67 2.69
N MET A 206 -22.13 9.13 1.49
CA MET A 206 -22.61 10.51 1.27
C MET A 206 -24.06 10.71 1.70
N ASN A 207 -24.90 9.71 1.55
CA ASN A 207 -26.34 9.82 1.75
C ASN A 207 -26.84 9.30 3.11
N LEU A 208 -26.07 8.43 3.75
CA LEU A 208 -26.45 7.81 5.02
C LEU A 208 -25.51 8.25 6.14
N ARG A 209 -25.99 9.11 7.05
CA ARG A 209 -25.21 9.66 8.17
C ARG A 209 -24.57 8.60 9.08
N SER A 210 -25.14 7.39 9.11
CA SER A 210 -24.63 6.26 9.89
C SER A 210 -23.50 5.49 9.20
N LYS A 211 -23.15 5.85 7.97
CA LYS A 211 -22.14 5.13 7.18
C LYS A 211 -20.84 5.92 7.03
N THR A 212 -19.73 5.19 7.17
CA THR A 212 -18.37 5.68 7.00
C THR A 212 -17.60 4.78 6.03
N ARG A 213 -16.32 5.04 5.84
CA ARG A 213 -15.43 4.14 5.09
C ARG A 213 -14.77 3.08 5.99
N GLY A 214 -15.27 2.91 7.22
CA GLY A 214 -14.84 1.87 8.16
C GLY A 214 -13.35 1.93 8.48
N ALA A 215 -12.66 0.80 8.35
CA ALA A 215 -11.22 0.68 8.64
C ALA A 215 -10.37 1.70 7.86
N TYR A 216 -10.73 2.05 6.62
CA TYR A 216 -10.04 3.09 5.87
C TYR A 216 -10.19 4.49 6.50
N THR A 217 -11.35 4.79 7.11
CA THR A 217 -11.53 6.07 7.84
C THR A 217 -10.54 6.14 9.00
N LEU A 218 -10.40 5.06 9.78
CA LEU A 218 -9.42 5.01 10.87
C LEU A 218 -8.00 5.28 10.38
N LEU A 219 -7.55 4.58 9.33
CA LEU A 219 -6.23 4.80 8.74
C LEU A 219 -6.02 6.27 8.36
N ALA A 220 -6.99 6.87 7.65
CA ALA A 220 -6.90 8.25 7.22
C ALA A 220 -6.88 9.24 8.39
N ASP A 221 -7.66 8.99 9.43
CA ASP A 221 -7.75 9.84 10.61
C ASP A 221 -6.50 9.74 11.49
N LEU A 222 -5.95 8.54 11.70
CA LEU A 222 -4.68 8.34 12.40
C LEU A 222 -3.54 9.09 11.73
N ILE A 223 -3.36 8.91 10.42
CA ILE A 223 -2.33 9.62 9.66
C ILE A 223 -2.54 11.14 9.76
N THR A 224 -3.77 11.62 9.60
CA THR A 224 -4.06 13.07 9.67
C THR A 224 -3.80 13.64 11.06
N ALA A 225 -4.24 12.94 12.10
CA ALA A 225 -4.10 13.43 13.48
C ALA A 225 -2.64 13.44 13.95
N LEU A 226 -1.88 12.42 13.60
CA LEU A 226 -0.51 12.24 14.09
C LEU A 226 0.54 12.91 13.20
N SER A 227 0.29 13.09 11.90
CA SER A 227 1.24 13.79 11.01
C SER A 227 1.52 15.23 11.45
N GLY A 228 0.50 15.96 11.93
CA GLY A 228 0.68 17.30 12.46
C GLY A 228 1.52 17.34 13.74
N GLY A 229 1.37 16.31 14.60
CA GLY A 229 2.11 16.20 15.84
C GLY A 229 3.59 15.84 15.68
N ILE A 230 3.93 15.09 14.66
CA ILE A 230 5.31 14.66 14.36
C ILE A 230 6.01 15.56 13.32
N GLY A 231 5.33 16.61 12.85
CA GLY A 231 5.93 17.58 11.92
C GLY A 231 6.13 17.08 10.49
N THR A 232 5.57 15.93 10.14
CA THR A 232 5.59 15.39 8.77
C THR A 232 4.17 15.28 8.22
N GLN A 233 4.01 15.57 6.94
CA GLN A 233 2.77 15.35 6.21
C GLN A 233 2.89 14.21 5.20
N HIS A 234 4.07 13.59 5.11
CA HIS A 234 4.34 12.54 4.15
C HIS A 234 4.18 11.17 4.79
N VAL A 235 3.67 10.23 4.00
CA VAL A 235 3.65 8.81 4.32
C VAL A 235 4.71 8.11 3.47
N ASN A 236 5.64 7.43 4.13
CA ASN A 236 6.59 6.56 3.47
C ASN A 236 5.88 5.24 3.16
N TYR A 237 5.38 5.10 1.95
CA TYR A 237 4.74 3.86 1.52
C TYR A 237 5.79 2.91 0.95
N THR A 238 6.00 1.79 1.62
CA THR A 238 6.92 0.75 1.13
C THR A 238 6.13 -0.44 0.62
N MET A 239 6.18 -0.68 -0.69
CA MET A 239 5.61 -1.87 -1.29
C MET A 239 6.68 -2.96 -1.35
N VAL A 240 6.41 -4.08 -0.70
CA VAL A 240 7.26 -5.28 -0.68
C VAL A 240 6.48 -6.47 -1.20
N THR A 241 7.18 -7.55 -1.50
CA THR A 241 6.59 -8.84 -1.90
C THR A 241 6.75 -9.88 -0.80
N GLU A 242 6.04 -10.99 -0.89
CA GLU A 242 6.24 -12.11 0.03
C GLU A 242 7.67 -12.67 -0.01
N ALA A 243 8.38 -12.52 -1.14
CA ALA A 243 9.77 -12.93 -1.26
C ALA A 243 10.70 -12.13 -0.32
N ASP A 244 10.39 -10.86 -0.06
CA ASP A 244 11.17 -10.02 0.87
C ASP A 244 11.04 -10.49 2.33
N LEU A 245 9.97 -11.24 2.66
CA LEU A 245 9.72 -11.76 4.00
C LEU A 245 10.54 -13.00 4.35
N VAL A 246 11.14 -13.66 3.36
CA VAL A 246 11.91 -14.91 3.59
C VAL A 246 13.05 -14.69 4.60
N ALA A 247 13.66 -13.51 4.59
CA ALA A 247 14.71 -13.15 5.53
C ALA A 247 14.19 -12.69 6.91
N ALA A 248 12.86 -12.59 7.10
CA ALA A 248 12.21 -12.11 8.33
C ALA A 248 11.09 -13.07 8.80
N PRO A 249 11.42 -14.29 9.25
CA PRO A 249 10.43 -15.33 9.55
C PRO A 249 9.42 -14.93 10.64
N ASP A 250 9.81 -14.13 11.62
CA ASP A 250 8.89 -13.64 12.67
C ASP A 250 7.82 -12.71 12.09
N ILE A 251 8.22 -11.82 11.19
CA ILE A 251 7.31 -10.94 10.46
C ILE A 251 6.41 -11.75 9.53
N ALA A 252 6.97 -12.69 8.78
CA ALA A 252 6.22 -13.58 7.89
C ALA A 252 5.12 -14.35 8.66
N SER A 253 5.46 -14.93 9.82
CA SER A 253 4.51 -15.65 10.67
C SER A 253 3.38 -14.76 11.19
N ARG A 254 3.72 -13.55 11.69
CA ARG A 254 2.72 -12.58 12.17
C ARG A 254 1.82 -12.09 11.05
N LEU A 255 2.37 -11.87 9.86
CA LEU A 255 1.60 -11.46 8.69
C LEU A 255 0.64 -12.56 8.24
N GLN A 256 1.09 -13.81 8.22
CA GLN A 256 0.25 -14.96 7.86
C GLN A 256 -0.91 -15.14 8.85
N ALA A 257 -0.67 -15.00 10.15
CA ALA A 257 -1.72 -15.03 11.17
C ALA A 257 -2.74 -13.89 10.93
N ALA A 258 -2.25 -12.66 10.76
CA ALA A 258 -3.09 -11.50 10.48
C ALA A 258 -3.93 -11.67 9.21
N ARG A 259 -3.32 -12.19 8.14
CA ARG A 259 -4.02 -12.46 6.88
C ARG A 259 -5.15 -13.46 7.08
N SER A 260 -4.87 -14.56 7.77
CA SER A 260 -5.88 -15.60 8.04
C SER A 260 -7.07 -15.05 8.82
N GLU A 261 -6.83 -14.22 9.84
CA GLU A 261 -7.90 -13.57 10.61
C GLU A 261 -8.71 -12.58 9.78
N LEU A 262 -8.04 -11.70 9.03
CA LEU A 262 -8.69 -10.64 8.26
C LEU A 262 -9.50 -11.21 7.08
N ILE A 263 -9.00 -12.25 6.40
CA ILE A 263 -9.73 -12.91 5.30
C ILE A 263 -10.94 -13.68 5.85
N ALA A 264 -10.81 -14.37 6.97
CA ALA A 264 -11.92 -15.09 7.58
C ALA A 264 -13.07 -14.17 8.05
N ALA A 265 -12.81 -12.87 8.16
CA ALA A 265 -13.79 -11.86 8.57
C ALA A 265 -14.61 -11.27 7.40
N LEU A 266 -14.28 -11.57 6.16
CA LEU A 266 -15.02 -11.17 4.96
C LEU A 266 -16.18 -12.12 4.67
#